data_4457bb041691e20b3af9cbae806fbceb
#
_entry.id   4457bb041691e20b3af9cbae806fbceb
#
_cell.length_a   1.000
_cell.length_b   1.000
_cell.length_c   1.000
_cell.angle_alpha   90.00
_cell.angle_beta   90.00
_cell.angle_gamma   90.00
#
_symmetry.space_group_name_H-M   'P 1'
#
loop_
_entity.id
_entity.type
_entity.pdbx_description
1 polymer ?
#
loop_
_entity_poly.entity_id
_entity_poly.type
_entity_poly.pdbx_seq_one_letter_code
_entity_poly.pdbx_strand_id
1 'polypeptide(L)'
;VYQALDTNHEIIPVLNKIDLPASDLDKTIKQIEDVIGIETERAIPCSGKTGEGIDEILEQIINQLPGPKGNSNENLKCLLVDSWYDTYLGVVILVRIINGKITKNMKIKMLSTNQDYIVEKVGVFTPKAKDIEELNTGEIGFITTGIKILSETKVGDTICDASKTTVDPLPGFKPSKPVVFCGLFPVDSSEYQKLKDGLAKLQLNDASFSFEPESSSALGLGFRCGFLGLLHLEIITERLEREFDVNLLTTTPGVVYKLNLNNGDIIDLQNPSSLPDPTLIKFIEEPWIKAT
;
A
#
# COMPACT_ATOMS: atom_id res chain seq x y z
N VAL A 1 -7.31 -7.47 -15.98
CA VAL A 1 -6.80 -7.31 -17.36
C VAL A 1 -7.04 -5.90 -17.85
N TYR A 2 -8.29 -5.41 -17.94
CA TYR A 2 -8.59 -4.08 -18.49
C TYR A 2 -7.85 -2.93 -17.80
N GLN A 3 -7.71 -2.96 -16.47
CA GLN A 3 -6.91 -1.96 -15.74
C GLN A 3 -5.43 -1.96 -16.16
N ALA A 4 -4.87 -3.12 -16.48
CA ALA A 4 -3.50 -3.23 -16.98
C ALA A 4 -3.39 -2.70 -18.41
N LEU A 5 -4.37 -2.97 -19.27
CA LEU A 5 -4.45 -2.43 -20.64
C LEU A 5 -4.60 -0.91 -20.64
N ASP A 6 -5.44 -0.36 -19.76
CA ASP A 6 -5.64 1.10 -19.60
C ASP A 6 -4.35 1.83 -19.19
N THR A 7 -3.40 1.13 -18.58
CA THR A 7 -2.09 1.64 -18.20
C THR A 7 -0.97 1.23 -19.15
N ASN A 8 -1.32 0.70 -20.34
CA ASN A 8 -0.39 0.23 -21.40
C ASN A 8 0.63 -0.82 -20.89
N HIS A 9 0.15 -1.77 -20.08
CA HIS A 9 0.96 -2.91 -19.69
C HIS A 9 0.85 -4.03 -20.72
N GLU A 10 2.00 -4.66 -21.03
CA GLU A 10 2.02 -5.90 -21.80
C GLU A 10 1.49 -7.06 -20.94
N ILE A 11 0.73 -7.95 -21.56
CA ILE A 11 0.10 -9.06 -20.86
C ILE A 11 0.54 -10.37 -21.51
N ILE A 12 1.04 -11.29 -20.70
CA ILE A 12 1.40 -12.64 -21.11
C ILE A 12 0.39 -13.61 -20.48
N PRO A 13 -0.49 -14.25 -21.26
CA PRO A 13 -1.40 -15.28 -20.73
C PRO A 13 -0.63 -16.52 -20.29
N VAL A 14 -0.89 -17.00 -19.07
CA VAL A 14 -0.28 -18.20 -18.51
C VAL A 14 -1.38 -19.14 -18.01
N LEU A 15 -1.42 -20.38 -18.54
CA LEU A 15 -2.43 -21.39 -18.23
C LEU A 15 -1.86 -22.33 -17.16
N ASN A 16 -2.11 -22.04 -15.89
CA ASN A 16 -1.56 -22.81 -14.78
C ASN A 16 -2.41 -24.04 -14.42
N LYS A 17 -1.80 -24.98 -13.70
CA LYS A 17 -2.39 -26.23 -13.20
C LYS A 17 -2.66 -27.27 -14.27
N ILE A 18 -1.82 -27.37 -15.30
CA ILE A 18 -1.95 -28.39 -16.35
C ILE A 18 -1.75 -29.82 -15.83
N ASP A 19 -1.18 -29.98 -14.64
CA ASP A 19 -1.01 -31.25 -13.93
C ASP A 19 -2.32 -31.84 -13.39
N LEU A 20 -3.41 -31.08 -13.39
CA LEU A 20 -4.68 -31.56 -12.89
C LEU A 20 -5.46 -32.32 -13.97
N PRO A 21 -6.10 -33.46 -13.64
CA PRO A 21 -6.91 -34.26 -14.61
C PRO A 21 -8.09 -33.48 -15.22
N ALA A 22 -8.56 -32.45 -14.54
CA ALA A 22 -9.65 -31.57 -15.00
C ALA A 22 -9.16 -30.35 -15.81
N SER A 23 -7.87 -30.29 -16.13
CA SER A 23 -7.32 -29.22 -16.94
C SER A 23 -7.81 -29.34 -18.39
N ASP A 24 -8.36 -28.24 -18.92
CA ASP A 24 -8.85 -28.15 -20.30
C ASP A 24 -8.30 -26.85 -20.90
N LEU A 25 -7.17 -26.97 -21.61
CA LEU A 25 -6.45 -25.86 -22.20
C LEU A 25 -7.26 -25.19 -23.29
N ASP A 26 -7.87 -25.96 -24.19
CA ASP A 26 -8.61 -25.44 -25.34
C ASP A 26 -9.82 -24.60 -24.88
N LYS A 27 -10.54 -25.10 -23.88
CA LYS A 27 -11.66 -24.37 -23.28
C LYS A 27 -11.20 -23.10 -22.60
N THR A 28 -10.07 -23.12 -21.88
CA THR A 28 -9.54 -21.97 -21.17
C THR A 28 -9.04 -20.90 -22.15
N ILE A 29 -8.34 -21.30 -23.20
CA ILE A 29 -7.90 -20.45 -24.31
C ILE A 29 -9.11 -19.72 -24.91
N LYS A 30 -10.13 -20.50 -25.30
CA LYS A 30 -11.35 -19.91 -25.88
C LYS A 30 -12.06 -18.95 -24.92
N GLN A 31 -12.09 -19.24 -23.62
CA GLN A 31 -12.65 -18.32 -22.64
C GLN A 31 -11.87 -17.01 -22.53
N ILE A 32 -10.54 -17.05 -22.60
CA ILE A 32 -9.70 -15.85 -22.59
C ILE A 32 -9.98 -14.98 -23.83
N GLU A 33 -10.07 -15.58 -25.00
CA GLU A 33 -10.36 -14.88 -26.25
C GLU A 33 -11.77 -14.31 -26.29
N ASP A 34 -12.78 -15.14 -25.98
CA ASP A 34 -14.19 -14.75 -26.10
C ASP A 34 -14.63 -13.77 -25.01
N VAL A 35 -14.11 -13.89 -23.77
CA VAL A 35 -14.59 -13.11 -22.62
C VAL A 35 -13.67 -11.91 -22.33
N ILE A 36 -12.35 -12.10 -22.44
CA ILE A 36 -11.37 -11.06 -22.09
C ILE A 36 -10.94 -10.30 -23.35
N GLY A 37 -10.89 -10.95 -24.49
CA GLY A 37 -10.55 -10.35 -25.77
C GLY A 37 -9.05 -10.10 -25.97
N ILE A 38 -8.19 -10.92 -25.33
CA ILE A 38 -6.74 -10.88 -25.54
C ILE A 38 -6.30 -12.08 -26.37
N GLU A 39 -5.26 -11.87 -27.19
CA GLU A 39 -4.67 -12.93 -28.02
C GLU A 39 -4.01 -13.99 -27.15
N THR A 40 -4.21 -15.26 -27.48
CA THR A 40 -3.69 -16.43 -26.75
C THR A 40 -2.69 -17.25 -27.55
N GLU A 41 -2.28 -16.81 -28.74
CA GLU A 41 -1.29 -17.52 -29.55
C GLU A 41 0.03 -17.79 -28.78
N ARG A 42 0.34 -16.94 -27.82
CA ARG A 42 1.53 -17.03 -26.96
C ARG A 42 1.22 -17.46 -25.53
N ALA A 43 0.03 -17.98 -25.29
CA ALA A 43 -0.34 -18.47 -23.98
C ALA A 43 0.55 -19.69 -23.59
N ILE A 44 1.09 -19.65 -22.38
CA ILE A 44 2.05 -20.67 -21.92
C ILE A 44 1.34 -21.61 -20.95
N PRO A 45 1.22 -22.89 -21.31
CA PRO A 45 0.77 -23.91 -20.37
C PRO A 45 1.86 -24.15 -19.31
N CYS A 46 1.47 -24.22 -18.04
CA CYS A 46 2.44 -24.48 -16.97
C CYS A 46 1.82 -25.20 -15.77
N SER A 47 2.67 -25.70 -14.91
CA SER A 47 2.32 -26.17 -13.57
C SER A 47 3.30 -25.64 -12.54
N GLY A 48 2.85 -24.73 -11.72
CA GLY A 48 3.64 -24.25 -10.59
C GLY A 48 3.94 -25.35 -9.55
N LYS A 49 3.24 -26.47 -9.60
CA LYS A 49 3.48 -27.63 -8.74
C LYS A 49 4.60 -28.53 -9.24
N THR A 50 4.63 -28.81 -10.55
CA THR A 50 5.61 -29.74 -11.16
C THR A 50 6.83 -29.00 -11.71
N GLY A 51 6.73 -27.69 -11.95
CA GLY A 51 7.76 -26.89 -12.61
C GLY A 51 7.67 -26.89 -14.14
N GLU A 52 6.74 -27.61 -14.72
CA GLU A 52 6.54 -27.67 -16.18
C GLU A 52 6.13 -26.31 -16.73
N GLY A 53 6.74 -25.86 -17.82
CA GLY A 53 6.46 -24.59 -18.48
C GLY A 53 7.05 -23.35 -17.79
N ILE A 54 7.77 -23.48 -16.68
CA ILE A 54 8.30 -22.32 -15.94
C ILE A 54 9.43 -21.63 -16.69
N ASP A 55 10.33 -22.41 -17.32
CA ASP A 55 11.43 -21.85 -18.09
C ASP A 55 10.91 -21.06 -19.30
N GLU A 56 9.87 -21.53 -19.96
CA GLU A 56 9.21 -20.84 -21.07
C GLU A 56 8.58 -19.53 -20.63
N ILE A 57 8.00 -19.48 -19.43
CA ILE A 57 7.46 -18.22 -18.86
C ILE A 57 8.59 -17.21 -18.66
N LEU A 58 9.71 -17.64 -18.09
CA LEU A 58 10.87 -16.76 -17.85
C LEU A 58 11.44 -16.25 -19.16
N GLU A 59 11.59 -17.10 -20.17
CA GLU A 59 12.04 -16.70 -21.51
C GLU A 59 11.07 -15.71 -22.17
N GLN A 60 9.77 -15.94 -22.07
CA GLN A 60 8.77 -15.02 -22.61
C GLN A 60 8.80 -13.65 -21.91
N ILE A 61 9.00 -13.60 -20.59
CA ILE A 61 9.17 -12.36 -19.85
C ILE A 61 10.36 -11.56 -20.40
N ILE A 62 11.51 -12.25 -20.61
CA ILE A 62 12.73 -11.60 -21.11
C ILE A 62 12.57 -11.11 -22.56
N ASN A 63 11.89 -11.89 -23.40
CA ASN A 63 11.80 -11.59 -24.82
C ASN A 63 10.66 -10.63 -25.19
N GLN A 64 9.57 -10.59 -24.42
CA GLN A 64 8.38 -9.80 -24.79
C GLN A 64 8.21 -8.54 -23.96
N LEU A 65 8.56 -8.57 -22.67
CA LEU A 65 8.36 -7.38 -21.85
C LEU A 65 9.44 -6.33 -22.11
N PRO A 66 9.04 -5.07 -22.34
CA PRO A 66 10.02 -4.00 -22.50
C PRO A 66 10.78 -3.76 -21.21
N GLY A 67 12.08 -3.51 -21.31
CA GLY A 67 12.89 -3.11 -20.17
C GLY A 67 12.40 -1.80 -19.53
N PRO A 68 12.79 -1.51 -18.28
CA PRO A 68 12.43 -0.26 -17.62
C PRO A 68 12.87 0.96 -18.45
N LYS A 69 11.96 1.92 -18.62
CA LYS A 69 12.26 3.19 -19.28
C LYS A 69 12.99 4.11 -18.32
N GLY A 70 13.93 4.92 -18.83
CA GLY A 70 14.64 5.94 -18.07
C GLY A 70 16.04 6.21 -18.63
N ASN A 71 16.72 7.21 -18.05
CA ASN A 71 18.05 7.65 -18.50
C ASN A 71 18.97 7.81 -17.30
N SER A 72 20.03 7.02 -17.26
CA SER A 72 21.02 7.04 -16.17
C SER A 72 21.88 8.32 -16.12
N ASN A 73 21.92 9.09 -17.21
CA ASN A 73 22.68 10.35 -17.29
C ASN A 73 21.86 11.57 -16.85
N GLU A 74 20.57 11.41 -16.62
CA GLU A 74 19.70 12.48 -16.13
C GLU A 74 19.82 12.67 -14.60
N ASN A 75 19.22 13.75 -14.11
CA ASN A 75 19.14 14.00 -12.69
C ASN A 75 18.34 12.89 -11.99
N LEU A 76 18.75 12.55 -10.78
CA LEU A 76 18.05 11.55 -9.97
C LEU A 76 16.56 11.89 -9.88
N LYS A 77 15.74 10.95 -10.31
CA LYS A 77 14.30 10.95 -10.14
C LYS A 77 13.89 9.56 -9.67
N CYS A 78 13.48 9.46 -8.42
CA CYS A 78 13.26 8.20 -7.74
C CYS A 78 11.88 8.22 -7.07
N LEU A 79 11.13 7.13 -7.20
CA LEU A 79 9.84 6.94 -6.56
C LEU A 79 10.03 6.21 -5.23
N LEU A 80 9.48 6.76 -4.15
CA LEU A 80 9.32 6.08 -2.89
C LEU A 80 8.13 5.11 -3.02
N VAL A 81 8.44 3.82 -3.07
CA VAL A 81 7.42 2.77 -3.30
C VAL A 81 6.78 2.34 -1.98
N ASP A 82 7.61 2.18 -0.93
CA ASP A 82 7.16 1.75 0.39
C ASP A 82 8.16 2.20 1.46
N SER A 83 7.77 2.17 2.72
CA SER A 83 8.67 2.42 3.85
C SER A 83 8.20 1.68 5.09
N TRP A 84 9.15 1.19 5.89
CA TRP A 84 8.87 0.50 7.15
C TRP A 84 9.94 0.80 8.20
N TYR A 85 9.61 0.53 9.44
CA TYR A 85 10.56 0.68 10.53
C TYR A 85 11.23 -0.65 10.84
N ASP A 86 12.56 -0.65 10.80
CA ASP A 86 13.41 -1.74 11.23
C ASP A 86 14.10 -1.35 12.54
N THR A 87 14.15 -2.25 13.52
CA THR A 87 14.72 -1.97 14.85
C THR A 87 16.22 -1.69 14.83
N TYR A 88 16.94 -2.16 13.81
CA TYR A 88 18.39 -2.00 13.66
C TYR A 88 18.77 -0.92 12.65
N LEU A 89 17.99 -0.78 11.59
CA LEU A 89 18.29 0.13 10.47
C LEU A 89 17.54 1.47 10.54
N GLY A 90 16.56 1.58 11.46
CA GLY A 90 15.63 2.72 11.49
C GLY A 90 14.62 2.63 10.35
N VAL A 91 14.25 3.74 9.76
CA VAL A 91 13.34 3.74 8.62
C VAL A 91 14.06 3.26 7.36
N VAL A 92 13.59 2.16 6.81
CA VAL A 92 14.01 1.59 5.53
C VAL A 92 13.03 2.05 4.46
N ILE A 93 13.54 2.57 3.36
CA ILE A 93 12.75 3.12 2.27
C ILE A 93 12.96 2.28 1.02
N LEU A 94 11.90 1.66 0.51
CA LEU A 94 11.91 0.96 -0.77
C LEU A 94 11.77 1.97 -1.89
N VAL A 95 12.68 1.93 -2.84
CA VAL A 95 12.76 2.93 -3.91
C VAL A 95 12.82 2.27 -5.28
N ARG A 96 12.24 2.96 -6.27
CA ARG A 96 12.39 2.65 -7.70
C ARG A 96 13.10 3.82 -8.38
N ILE A 97 14.22 3.57 -9.02
CA ILE A 97 14.96 4.58 -9.76
C ILE A 97 14.33 4.76 -11.15
N ILE A 98 13.82 5.94 -11.42
CA ILE A 98 13.22 6.28 -12.72
C ILE A 98 14.31 6.85 -13.65
N ASN A 99 15.08 7.84 -13.19
CA ASN A 99 16.21 8.41 -13.90
C ASN A 99 17.40 8.60 -12.94
N GLY A 100 18.59 8.65 -13.51
CA GLY A 100 19.82 8.84 -12.75
C GLY A 100 20.20 7.62 -11.92
N LYS A 101 20.85 7.85 -10.81
CA LYS A 101 21.26 6.80 -9.86
C LYS A 101 21.32 7.32 -8.45
N ILE A 102 21.26 6.40 -7.50
CA ILE A 102 21.41 6.68 -6.07
C ILE A 102 22.65 5.93 -5.54
N THR A 103 23.47 6.62 -4.76
CA THR A 103 24.70 6.07 -4.20
C THR A 103 24.78 6.32 -2.69
N LYS A 104 25.57 5.52 -2.01
CA LYS A 104 25.89 5.77 -0.61
C LYS A 104 26.51 7.16 -0.42
N ASN A 105 26.20 7.82 0.71
CA ASN A 105 26.61 9.18 1.07
C ASN A 105 26.06 10.30 0.17
N MET A 106 25.20 9.98 -0.79
CA MET A 106 24.50 10.98 -1.61
C MET A 106 23.53 11.79 -0.75
N LYS A 107 23.50 13.10 -0.96
CA LYS A 107 22.51 13.97 -0.34
C LYS A 107 21.26 14.01 -1.22
N ILE A 108 20.16 13.52 -0.68
CA ILE A 108 18.86 13.45 -1.36
C ILE A 108 17.85 14.39 -0.73
N LYS A 109 16.83 14.75 -1.48
CA LYS A 109 15.69 15.55 -1.03
C LYS A 109 14.38 14.80 -1.31
N MET A 110 13.50 14.76 -0.32
CA MET A 110 12.11 14.35 -0.48
C MET A 110 11.25 15.55 -0.87
N LEU A 111 10.58 15.49 -2.00
CA LEU A 111 9.86 16.64 -2.56
C LEU A 111 8.61 16.99 -1.74
N SER A 112 7.91 16.01 -1.19
CA SER A 112 6.66 16.26 -0.44
C SER A 112 6.89 17.01 0.88
N THR A 113 8.02 16.73 1.56
CA THR A 113 8.37 17.34 2.84
C THR A 113 9.40 18.46 2.71
N ASN A 114 10.04 18.56 1.53
CA ASN A 114 11.15 19.48 1.25
C ASN A 114 12.34 19.32 2.21
N GLN A 115 12.53 18.11 2.76
CA GLN A 115 13.62 17.78 3.68
C GLN A 115 14.76 17.08 2.98
N ASP A 116 15.98 17.39 3.43
CA ASP A 116 17.22 16.79 2.91
C ASP A 116 17.71 15.70 3.85
N TYR A 117 18.18 14.58 3.26
CA TYR A 117 18.75 13.45 3.99
C TYR A 117 20.02 12.95 3.32
N ILE A 118 20.86 12.24 4.06
CA ILE A 118 22.04 11.57 3.54
C ILE A 118 21.76 10.07 3.46
N VAL A 119 22.03 9.47 2.32
CA VAL A 119 21.90 8.03 2.11
C VAL A 119 23.01 7.31 2.87
N GLU A 120 22.66 6.56 3.90
CA GLU A 120 23.62 5.80 4.73
C GLU A 120 23.93 4.44 4.12
N LYS A 121 22.88 3.75 3.61
CA LYS A 121 23.00 2.46 2.94
C LYS A 121 22.14 2.42 1.70
N VAL A 122 22.60 1.62 0.73
CA VAL A 122 21.90 1.24 -0.49
C VAL A 122 21.90 -0.28 -0.56
N GLY A 123 20.82 -0.90 -0.93
CA GLY A 123 20.74 -2.36 -1.02
C GLY A 123 19.59 -2.87 -1.86
N VAL A 124 19.58 -4.17 -2.07
CA VAL A 124 18.55 -4.94 -2.79
C VAL A 124 18.15 -6.16 -1.98
N PHE A 125 16.98 -6.73 -2.31
CA PHE A 125 16.51 -7.99 -1.72
C PHE A 125 16.71 -9.14 -2.72
N THR A 126 17.51 -10.19 -2.34
CA THR A 126 17.84 -11.34 -3.19
C THR A 126 17.81 -12.71 -2.46
N PRO A 127 16.75 -13.23 -1.87
CA PRO A 127 15.61 -12.57 -1.23
C PRO A 127 15.98 -11.84 0.06
N LYS A 128 17.13 -12.13 0.66
CA LYS A 128 17.66 -11.43 1.84
C LYS A 128 18.21 -10.07 1.44
N ALA A 129 18.17 -9.13 2.36
CA ALA A 129 18.79 -7.82 2.18
C ALA A 129 20.28 -7.98 1.91
N LYS A 130 20.76 -7.32 0.86
CA LYS A 130 22.16 -7.27 0.44
C LYS A 130 22.55 -5.83 0.15
N ASP A 131 23.57 -5.35 0.85
CA ASP A 131 24.11 -4.00 0.60
C ASP A 131 24.83 -3.98 -0.75
N ILE A 132 24.65 -2.87 -1.49
CA ILE A 132 25.30 -2.57 -2.76
C ILE A 132 25.79 -1.13 -2.77
N GLU A 133 26.66 -0.77 -3.73
CA GLU A 133 27.23 0.58 -3.80
C GLU A 133 26.25 1.60 -4.41
N GLU A 134 25.48 1.19 -5.40
CA GLU A 134 24.54 2.07 -6.12
C GLU A 134 23.33 1.32 -6.65
N LEU A 135 22.22 2.05 -6.86
CA LEU A 135 21.05 1.65 -7.63
C LEU A 135 20.97 2.51 -8.88
N ASN A 136 20.79 1.88 -10.02
CA ASN A 136 20.74 2.52 -11.33
C ASN A 136 19.30 2.64 -11.84
N THR A 137 19.11 3.42 -12.90
CA THR A 137 17.83 3.58 -13.59
C THR A 137 17.17 2.25 -13.90
N GLY A 138 15.89 2.12 -13.53
CA GLY A 138 15.08 0.91 -13.70
C GLY A 138 15.16 -0.07 -12.54
N GLU A 139 16.15 0.05 -11.66
CA GLU A 139 16.30 -0.84 -10.50
C GLU A 139 15.38 -0.47 -9.35
N ILE A 140 15.02 -1.49 -8.57
CA ILE A 140 14.31 -1.38 -7.30
C ILE A 140 15.22 -1.89 -6.20
N GLY A 141 15.30 -1.13 -5.11
CA GLY A 141 16.09 -1.50 -3.95
C GLY A 141 15.65 -0.69 -2.73
N PHE A 142 16.43 -0.78 -1.68
CA PHE A 142 16.16 -0.02 -0.46
C PHE A 142 17.30 0.93 -0.13
N ILE A 143 16.95 2.00 0.57
CA ILE A 143 17.91 2.94 1.15
C ILE A 143 17.58 3.15 2.64
N THR A 144 18.59 3.50 3.42
CA THR A 144 18.43 4.04 4.77
C THR A 144 19.04 5.44 4.83
N THR A 145 18.44 6.31 5.62
CA THR A 145 18.78 7.75 5.63
C THR A 145 18.82 8.35 7.03
N GLY A 146 18.86 7.49 8.06
CA GLY A 146 18.83 7.95 9.45
C GLY A 146 17.51 8.58 9.91
N ILE A 147 16.47 8.52 9.10
CA ILE A 147 15.11 8.94 9.49
C ILE A 147 14.62 8.06 10.63
N LYS A 148 14.09 8.70 11.67
CA LYS A 148 13.58 8.00 12.87
C LYS A 148 12.06 7.93 12.92
N ILE A 149 11.39 8.76 12.16
CA ILE A 149 9.92 8.92 12.19
C ILE A 149 9.35 8.59 10.81
N LEU A 150 8.56 7.53 10.72
CA LEU A 150 8.00 7.05 9.45
C LEU A 150 7.09 8.08 8.76
N SER A 151 6.42 8.94 9.51
CA SER A 151 5.59 10.01 8.94
C SER A 151 6.34 11.03 8.09
N GLU A 152 7.67 11.05 8.16
CA GLU A 152 8.53 11.87 7.29
C GLU A 152 8.70 11.23 5.89
N THR A 153 8.30 9.96 5.72
CA THR A 153 8.35 9.24 4.44
C THR A 153 6.93 8.98 3.94
N LYS A 154 6.54 9.65 2.87
CA LYS A 154 5.23 9.44 2.24
C LYS A 154 5.36 8.49 1.06
N VAL A 155 4.64 7.38 1.11
CA VAL A 155 4.53 6.45 -0.03
C VAL A 155 4.01 7.20 -1.25
N GLY A 156 4.70 7.04 -2.38
CA GLY A 156 4.44 7.78 -3.60
C GLY A 156 5.20 9.12 -3.73
N ASP A 157 6.01 9.50 -2.74
CA ASP A 157 6.84 10.71 -2.85
C ASP A 157 7.94 10.55 -3.90
N THR A 158 8.42 11.69 -4.37
CA THR A 158 9.55 11.76 -5.30
C THR A 158 10.81 12.15 -4.56
N ILE A 159 11.85 11.38 -4.75
CA ILE A 159 13.19 11.63 -4.20
C ILE A 159 14.08 12.13 -5.34
N CYS A 160 14.81 13.21 -5.10
CA CYS A 160 15.78 13.77 -6.04
C CYS A 160 17.12 14.07 -5.38
N ASP A 161 18.13 14.42 -6.18
CA ASP A 161 19.41 14.95 -5.68
C ASP A 161 19.17 16.33 -5.03
N ALA A 162 19.58 16.51 -3.79
CA ALA A 162 19.40 17.76 -3.05
C ALA A 162 20.09 18.95 -3.69
N SER A 163 21.15 18.73 -4.50
CA SER A 163 21.85 19.78 -5.25
C SER A 163 21.19 20.16 -6.58
N LYS A 164 20.22 19.35 -7.06
CA LYS A 164 19.56 19.46 -8.36
C LYS A 164 18.07 19.32 -8.24
N THR A 165 17.43 20.27 -7.59
CA THR A 165 16.00 20.24 -7.21
C THR A 165 15.02 20.55 -8.34
N THR A 166 15.47 20.77 -9.57
CA THR A 166 14.63 21.04 -10.73
C THR A 166 14.04 19.75 -11.34
N VAL A 167 13.41 18.93 -10.50
CA VAL A 167 12.78 17.68 -10.93
C VAL A 167 11.28 17.80 -10.70
N ASP A 168 10.48 17.57 -11.74
CA ASP A 168 9.04 17.50 -11.58
C ASP A 168 8.64 16.28 -10.75
N PRO A 169 7.74 16.43 -9.76
CA PRO A 169 7.30 15.30 -8.96
C PRO A 169 6.63 14.23 -9.84
N LEU A 170 6.84 12.98 -9.48
CA LEU A 170 6.09 11.86 -10.04
C LEU A 170 4.63 11.95 -9.61
N PRO A 171 3.68 11.39 -10.37
CA PRO A 171 2.27 11.41 -10.00
C PRO A 171 1.99 10.75 -8.65
N GLY A 172 2.93 9.91 -8.17
CA GLY A 172 2.83 9.22 -6.89
C GLY A 172 1.68 8.21 -6.84
N PHE A 173 1.34 7.80 -5.62
CA PHE A 173 0.17 6.96 -5.35
C PHE A 173 -0.94 7.81 -4.76
N LYS A 174 -2.19 7.49 -5.10
CA LYS A 174 -3.34 8.08 -4.41
C LYS A 174 -3.31 7.62 -2.95
N PRO A 175 -3.43 8.53 -1.97
CA PRO A 175 -3.50 8.12 -0.57
C PRO A 175 -4.69 7.19 -0.36
N SER A 176 -4.42 6.06 0.28
CA SER A 176 -5.48 5.13 0.71
C SER A 176 -6.37 5.82 1.74
N LYS A 177 -7.67 5.80 1.51
CA LYS A 177 -8.65 6.34 2.46
C LYS A 177 -9.35 5.18 3.16
N PRO A 178 -9.44 5.19 4.49
CA PRO A 178 -10.25 4.23 5.21
C PRO A 178 -11.70 4.27 4.73
N VAL A 179 -12.31 3.10 4.60
CA VAL A 179 -13.72 2.94 4.18
C VAL A 179 -14.57 2.24 5.24
N VAL A 180 -13.91 1.56 6.19
CA VAL A 180 -14.57 0.88 7.32
C VAL A 180 -14.05 1.49 8.61
N PHE A 181 -14.95 1.86 9.50
CA PHE A 181 -14.62 2.45 10.80
C PHE A 181 -15.22 1.60 11.91
N CYS A 182 -14.43 1.34 12.97
CA CYS A 182 -14.96 0.76 14.20
C CYS A 182 -14.20 1.27 15.42
N GLY A 183 -14.81 1.16 16.58
CA GLY A 183 -14.13 1.39 17.86
C GLY A 183 -13.41 0.13 18.32
N LEU A 184 -12.17 0.30 18.76
CA LEU A 184 -11.37 -0.73 19.44
C LEU A 184 -11.24 -0.33 20.91
N PHE A 185 -11.73 -1.17 21.80
CA PHE A 185 -11.69 -0.95 23.24
C PHE A 185 -10.98 -2.11 23.93
N PRO A 186 -10.10 -1.86 24.91
CA PRO A 186 -9.52 -2.95 25.68
C PRO A 186 -10.59 -3.55 26.59
N VAL A 187 -10.58 -4.88 26.77
CA VAL A 187 -11.47 -5.57 27.71
C VAL A 187 -11.22 -5.07 29.14
N ASP A 188 -9.95 -4.90 29.51
CA ASP A 188 -9.54 -4.28 30.77
C ASP A 188 -9.12 -2.82 30.51
N SER A 189 -9.80 -1.88 31.16
CA SER A 189 -9.51 -0.45 31.02
C SER A 189 -8.07 -0.06 31.41
N SER A 190 -7.39 -0.85 32.23
CA SER A 190 -5.99 -0.66 32.57
C SER A 190 -5.05 -0.86 31.39
N GLU A 191 -5.47 -1.57 30.34
CA GLU A 191 -4.70 -1.82 29.12
C GLU A 191 -4.82 -0.73 28.05
N TYR A 192 -5.52 0.38 28.33
CA TYR A 192 -5.68 1.49 27.38
C TYR A 192 -4.33 2.00 26.84
N GLN A 193 -3.33 2.18 27.72
CA GLN A 193 -2.01 2.65 27.26
C GLN A 193 -1.30 1.60 26.41
N LYS A 194 -1.44 0.33 26.76
CA LYS A 194 -0.88 -0.79 25.98
C LYS A 194 -1.51 -0.87 24.59
N LEU A 195 -2.83 -0.70 24.48
CA LEU A 195 -3.53 -0.59 23.20
C LEU A 195 -3.03 0.59 22.37
N LYS A 196 -2.90 1.77 22.98
CA LYS A 196 -2.38 2.97 22.30
C LYS A 196 -1.00 2.74 21.72
N ASP A 197 -0.09 2.17 22.51
CA ASP A 197 1.28 1.89 22.08
C ASP A 197 1.33 0.82 20.98
N GLY A 198 0.46 -0.19 21.07
CA GLY A 198 0.29 -1.21 20.03
C GLY A 198 -0.19 -0.62 18.69
N LEU A 199 -1.25 0.20 18.72
CA LEU A 199 -1.77 0.89 17.54
C LEU A 199 -0.71 1.81 16.92
N ALA A 200 0.00 2.58 17.71
CA ALA A 200 1.07 3.45 17.23
C ALA A 200 2.21 2.66 16.55
N LYS A 201 2.61 1.53 17.14
CA LYS A 201 3.65 0.65 16.55
C LYS A 201 3.17 -0.02 15.26
N LEU A 202 1.91 -0.48 15.20
CA LEU A 202 1.37 -1.03 13.96
C LEU A 202 1.28 0.02 12.86
N GLN A 203 0.87 1.25 13.20
CA GLN A 203 0.80 2.35 12.24
C GLN A 203 2.17 2.74 11.65
N LEU A 204 3.27 2.49 12.37
CA LEU A 204 4.63 2.68 11.81
C LEU A 204 4.88 1.79 10.58
N ASN A 205 4.26 0.61 10.51
CA ASN A 205 4.44 -0.34 9.42
C ASN A 205 3.23 -0.43 8.49
N ASP A 206 2.14 0.26 8.83
CA ASP A 206 0.91 0.30 8.03
C ASP A 206 0.28 1.69 8.11
N ALA A 207 0.69 2.57 7.20
CA ALA A 207 0.15 3.93 7.12
C ALA A 207 -1.29 3.98 6.56
N SER A 208 -1.88 2.84 6.20
CA SER A 208 -3.20 2.77 5.57
C SER A 208 -4.34 2.77 6.58
N PHE A 209 -4.08 2.51 7.86
CA PHE A 209 -5.08 2.69 8.90
C PHE A 209 -4.84 3.96 9.72
N SER A 210 -5.94 4.50 10.25
CA SER A 210 -5.92 5.67 11.13
C SER A 210 -6.56 5.33 12.46
N PHE A 211 -6.15 5.98 13.53
CA PHE A 211 -6.81 5.86 14.82
C PHE A 211 -6.83 7.20 15.56
N GLU A 212 -7.89 7.41 16.32
CA GLU A 212 -8.09 8.58 17.17
C GLU A 212 -8.72 8.15 18.50
N PRO A 213 -8.46 8.85 19.60
CA PRO A 213 -9.09 8.53 20.88
C PRO A 213 -10.61 8.60 20.78
N GLU A 214 -11.29 7.61 21.36
CA GLU A 214 -12.73 7.55 21.47
C GLU A 214 -13.14 7.18 22.90
N SER A 215 -14.27 7.68 23.35
CA SER A 215 -14.84 7.31 24.63
C SER A 215 -16.28 6.82 24.45
N SER A 216 -16.59 5.70 25.08
CA SER A 216 -17.93 5.14 25.13
C SER A 216 -18.43 5.11 26.58
N SER A 217 -19.68 5.50 26.80
CA SER A 217 -20.29 5.41 28.13
C SER A 217 -20.40 3.96 28.65
N ALA A 218 -20.45 2.99 27.73
CA ALA A 218 -20.57 1.57 28.05
C ALA A 218 -19.23 0.84 28.12
N LEU A 219 -18.26 1.20 27.22
CA LEU A 219 -17.00 0.49 27.03
C LEU A 219 -15.79 1.25 27.59
N GLY A 220 -15.97 2.48 28.05
CA GLY A 220 -14.88 3.30 28.58
C GLY A 220 -14.04 3.97 27.49
N LEU A 221 -12.73 4.03 27.72
CA LEU A 221 -11.77 4.64 26.79
C LEU A 221 -11.26 3.64 25.77
N GLY A 222 -11.21 4.04 24.53
CA GLY A 222 -10.72 3.25 23.40
C GLY A 222 -10.25 4.13 22.25
N PHE A 223 -10.24 3.56 21.05
CA PHE A 223 -9.84 4.26 19.83
C PHE A 223 -10.82 3.97 18.72
N ARG A 224 -11.23 5.01 18.01
CA ARG A 224 -11.90 4.90 16.73
C ARG A 224 -10.84 4.68 15.67
N CYS A 225 -10.95 3.58 14.95
CA CYS A 225 -10.00 3.18 13.93
C CYS A 225 -10.67 3.14 12.56
N GLY A 226 -9.93 3.58 11.53
CA GLY A 226 -10.35 3.52 10.14
C GLY A 226 -9.49 2.53 9.36
N PHE A 227 -10.12 1.63 8.58
CA PHE A 227 -9.50 0.53 7.87
C PHE A 227 -9.87 0.53 6.38
N LEU A 228 -9.06 -0.10 5.53
CA LEU A 228 -9.32 -0.26 4.09
C LEU A 228 -10.47 -1.22 3.78
N GLY A 229 -10.86 -2.06 4.74
CA GLY A 229 -11.92 -3.04 4.61
C GLY A 229 -11.98 -3.96 5.81
N LEU A 230 -12.92 -4.91 5.81
CA LEU A 230 -13.13 -5.85 6.92
C LEU A 230 -11.93 -6.77 7.15
N LEU A 231 -11.31 -7.29 6.09
CA LEU A 231 -10.11 -8.12 6.20
C LEU A 231 -8.94 -7.36 6.84
N HIS A 232 -8.78 -6.08 6.50
CA HIS A 232 -7.76 -5.24 7.12
C HIS A 232 -8.03 -5.04 8.62
N LEU A 233 -9.29 -4.82 9.01
CA LEU A 233 -9.72 -4.77 10.40
C LEU A 233 -9.35 -6.07 11.15
N GLU A 234 -9.67 -7.23 10.58
CA GLU A 234 -9.37 -8.55 11.18
C GLU A 234 -7.86 -8.74 11.38
N ILE A 235 -7.05 -8.40 10.36
CA ILE A 235 -5.59 -8.51 10.45
C ILE A 235 -5.02 -7.61 11.55
N ILE A 236 -5.43 -6.35 11.62
CA ILE A 236 -4.93 -5.42 12.65
C ILE A 236 -5.37 -5.87 14.05
N THR A 237 -6.60 -6.33 14.21
CA THR A 237 -7.11 -6.83 15.48
C THR A 237 -6.34 -8.06 15.95
N GLU A 238 -6.15 -9.06 15.06
CA GLU A 238 -5.37 -10.27 15.36
C GLU A 238 -3.92 -9.93 15.74
N ARG A 239 -3.31 -8.97 15.04
CA ARG A 239 -1.95 -8.54 15.37
C ARG A 239 -1.87 -7.86 16.72
N LEU A 240 -2.83 -7.02 17.09
CA LEU A 240 -2.88 -6.39 18.41
C LEU A 240 -2.99 -7.43 19.52
N GLU A 241 -3.83 -8.45 19.34
CA GLU A 241 -3.96 -9.54 20.29
C GLU A 241 -2.69 -10.39 20.39
N ARG A 242 -2.14 -10.80 19.24
CA ARG A 242 -1.00 -11.74 19.19
C ARG A 242 0.35 -11.10 19.52
N GLU A 243 0.62 -9.89 18.98
CA GLU A 243 1.93 -9.24 19.10
C GLU A 243 2.04 -8.36 20.36
N PHE A 244 0.91 -7.83 20.82
CA PHE A 244 0.85 -6.91 21.96
C PHE A 244 0.07 -7.46 23.15
N ASP A 245 -0.50 -8.67 23.04
CA ASP A 245 -1.24 -9.32 24.13
C ASP A 245 -2.32 -8.39 24.73
N VAL A 246 -3.13 -7.76 23.87
CA VAL A 246 -4.25 -6.88 24.25
C VAL A 246 -5.54 -7.54 23.84
N ASN A 247 -6.39 -7.87 24.80
CA ASN A 247 -7.73 -8.38 24.52
C ASN A 247 -8.65 -7.23 24.14
N LEU A 248 -9.33 -7.36 23.00
CA LEU A 248 -10.09 -6.28 22.40
C LEU A 248 -11.59 -6.56 22.36
N LEU A 249 -12.37 -5.49 22.52
CA LEU A 249 -13.76 -5.40 22.13
C LEU A 249 -13.86 -4.51 20.90
N THR A 250 -14.43 -5.03 19.83
CA THR A 250 -14.68 -4.28 18.60
C THR A 250 -16.14 -3.86 18.52
N THR A 251 -16.42 -2.62 18.15
CA THR A 251 -17.77 -2.19 17.84
C THR A 251 -18.18 -2.67 16.45
N THR A 252 -19.47 -2.65 16.16
CA THR A 252 -19.95 -2.95 14.79
C THR A 252 -19.29 -2.00 13.79
N PRO A 253 -18.70 -2.51 12.71
CA PRO A 253 -18.12 -1.68 11.67
C PRO A 253 -19.17 -0.74 11.05
N GLY A 254 -18.80 0.52 10.87
CA GLY A 254 -19.63 1.55 10.27
C GLY A 254 -18.91 2.26 9.13
N VAL A 255 -19.65 3.11 8.44
CA VAL A 255 -19.16 3.97 7.35
C VAL A 255 -19.32 5.44 7.73
N VAL A 256 -18.69 6.33 6.99
CA VAL A 256 -18.90 7.77 7.14
C VAL A 256 -20.14 8.18 6.36
N TYR A 257 -21.09 8.82 7.05
CA TYR A 257 -22.28 9.39 6.43
C TYR A 257 -22.07 10.88 6.15
N LYS A 258 -22.64 11.39 5.06
CA LYS A 258 -22.69 12.83 4.79
C LYS A 258 -24.06 13.36 5.18
N LEU A 259 -24.06 14.32 6.10
CA LEU A 259 -25.26 15.01 6.53
C LEU A 259 -25.39 16.31 5.75
N ASN A 260 -26.46 16.45 4.99
CA ASN A 260 -26.81 17.70 4.33
C ASN A 260 -27.79 18.43 5.26
N LEU A 261 -27.40 19.59 5.77
CA LEU A 261 -28.20 20.37 6.71
C LEU A 261 -29.13 21.32 5.96
N ASN A 262 -30.20 21.76 6.67
CA ASN A 262 -31.17 22.71 6.13
C ASN A 262 -30.60 24.10 5.81
N ASN A 263 -29.47 24.46 6.45
CA ASN A 263 -28.72 25.70 6.19
C ASN A 263 -27.78 25.62 4.96
N GLY A 264 -27.66 24.43 4.33
CA GLY A 264 -26.81 24.21 3.18
C GLY A 264 -25.41 23.66 3.51
N ASP A 265 -25.06 23.52 4.79
CA ASP A 265 -23.79 22.94 5.19
C ASP A 265 -23.80 21.42 5.00
N ILE A 266 -22.60 20.85 4.72
CA ILE A 266 -22.38 19.41 4.60
C ILE A 266 -21.42 19.00 5.72
N ILE A 267 -21.83 18.03 6.52
CA ILE A 267 -21.02 17.48 7.63
C ILE A 267 -20.76 16.00 7.37
N ASP A 268 -19.51 15.59 7.48
CA ASP A 268 -19.12 14.19 7.47
C ASP A 268 -19.33 13.60 8.89
N LEU A 269 -20.37 12.78 9.05
CA LEU A 269 -20.67 12.10 10.30
C LEU A 269 -19.84 10.82 10.40
N GLN A 270 -18.82 10.86 11.22
CA GLN A 270 -17.96 9.71 11.50
C GLN A 270 -18.40 8.95 12.75
N ASN A 271 -18.93 9.64 13.74
CA ASN A 271 -19.37 9.05 15.00
C ASN A 271 -20.86 9.30 15.22
N PRO A 272 -21.68 8.26 15.44
CA PRO A 272 -23.11 8.42 15.73
C PRO A 272 -23.45 9.36 16.89
N SER A 273 -22.56 9.45 17.89
CA SER A 273 -22.72 10.36 19.03
C SER A 273 -22.63 11.84 18.66
N SER A 274 -22.05 12.14 17.49
CA SER A 274 -21.94 13.50 16.94
C SER A 274 -23.11 13.87 16.02
N LEU A 275 -24.18 13.04 15.96
CA LEU A 275 -25.36 13.33 15.17
C LEU A 275 -26.02 14.62 15.69
N PRO A 276 -26.16 15.67 14.86
CA PRO A 276 -26.88 16.89 15.26
C PRO A 276 -28.38 16.60 15.42
N ASP A 277 -29.11 17.59 15.93
CA ASP A 277 -30.56 17.48 16.04
C ASP A 277 -31.16 17.07 14.68
N PRO A 278 -31.96 15.99 14.64
CA PRO A 278 -32.57 15.51 13.41
C PRO A 278 -33.38 16.56 12.64
N THR A 279 -33.92 17.57 13.33
CA THR A 279 -34.69 18.66 12.71
C THR A 279 -33.80 19.57 11.83
N LEU A 280 -32.49 19.58 12.04
CA LEU A 280 -31.55 20.35 11.25
C LEU A 280 -31.10 19.61 9.98
N ILE A 281 -31.38 18.30 9.88
CA ILE A 281 -30.90 17.45 8.80
C ILE A 281 -31.93 17.46 7.67
N LYS A 282 -31.47 17.78 6.44
CA LYS A 282 -32.28 17.74 5.24
C LYS A 282 -32.37 16.32 4.66
N PHE A 283 -31.18 15.68 4.51
CA PHE A 283 -31.03 14.29 4.11
C PHE A 283 -29.64 13.77 4.48
N ILE A 284 -29.51 12.45 4.50
CA ILE A 284 -28.28 11.73 4.83
C ILE A 284 -27.86 10.92 3.60
N GLU A 285 -26.58 11.00 3.25
CA GLU A 285 -25.98 10.19 2.20
C GLU A 285 -25.07 9.14 2.82
N GLU A 286 -25.09 7.93 2.28
CA GLU A 286 -24.17 6.86 2.60
C GLU A 286 -23.26 6.56 1.41
N PRO A 287 -22.00 6.05 1.64
CA PRO A 287 -21.12 5.69 0.55
C PRO A 287 -21.64 4.45 -0.18
N TRP A 288 -21.67 4.53 -1.50
CA TRP A 288 -21.96 3.39 -2.37
C TRP A 288 -20.67 2.88 -3.01
N ILE A 289 -20.52 1.56 -3.10
CA ILE A 289 -19.45 0.90 -3.82
C ILE A 289 -20.02 0.18 -5.03
N LYS A 290 -19.32 0.22 -6.14
CA LYS A 290 -19.57 -0.61 -7.30
C LYS A 290 -18.50 -1.70 -7.32
N ALA A 291 -18.93 -2.96 -7.07
CA ALA A 291 -18.07 -4.13 -7.24
C ALA A 291 -18.27 -4.69 -8.65
N THR A 292 -17.17 -5.00 -9.32
CA THR A 292 -17.13 -5.65 -10.64
C THR A 292 -16.38 -6.96 -10.53
#